data_7efa46eb096497e39812c2e14123a59e
#
_entry.id   7efa46eb096497e39812c2e14123a59e
#
_cell.length_a   1.000
_cell.length_b   1.000
_cell.length_c   1.000
_cell.angle_alpha   90.00
_cell.angle_beta   90.00
_cell.angle_gamma   90.00
#
_symmetry.space_group_name_H-M   'P 1'
#
loop_
_entity.id
_entity.type
_entity.pdbx_description
1 polymer ?
#
loop_
_entity_poly.entity_id
_entity_poly.type
_entity_poly.pdbx_seq_one_letter_code
_entity_poly.pdbx_strand_id
1 'polypeptide(L)'
;MYEWCMTDSYDPSNPEHRKIAHGIELGDGIPEMRSIAQARTALKTVGFQIEYETDLADQGDKIPWYYPLEGDIRKVQTAWDLFTCWRMTWFGKLVTQSAVRALEFVGIAPKGTYDVGESLKVAADALVAGGRKKLFTPMMFFVARKP
;
A
#
# COMPACT_ATOMS: atom_id res chain seq x y z
N MET A 1 4.49 13.28 11.61
CA MET A 1 4.08 11.87 11.63
C MET A 1 3.49 11.54 10.27
N TYR A 2 3.88 10.41 9.68
CA TYR A 2 3.26 9.86 8.46
C TYR A 2 2.49 8.60 8.84
N GLU A 3 1.29 8.46 8.28
CA GLU A 3 0.44 7.30 8.56
C GLU A 3 -0.21 6.77 7.28
N TRP A 4 -0.38 5.46 7.24
CA TRP A 4 -1.22 4.78 6.29
C TRP A 4 -2.66 4.83 6.78
N CYS A 5 -3.55 5.41 5.99
CA CYS A 5 -4.93 5.62 6.40
C CYS A 5 -5.92 5.29 5.29
N MET A 6 -7.10 4.82 5.70
CA MET A 6 -8.27 4.89 4.85
C MET A 6 -8.78 6.33 4.80
N THR A 7 -9.10 6.80 3.60
CA THR A 7 -9.57 8.18 3.36
C THR A 7 -11.04 8.35 3.74
N ASP A 8 -11.53 9.57 3.67
CA ASP A 8 -12.95 9.89 3.91
C ASP A 8 -13.90 9.30 2.82
N SER A 9 -13.35 8.82 1.69
CA SER A 9 -14.12 8.11 0.65
C SER A 9 -14.35 6.63 0.99
N TYR A 10 -13.69 6.10 2.03
CA TYR A 10 -13.86 4.72 2.47
C TYR A 10 -15.15 4.54 3.25
N ASP A 11 -15.99 3.61 2.80
CA ASP A 11 -17.21 3.21 3.48
C ASP A 11 -17.05 1.77 4.01
N PRO A 12 -17.01 1.56 5.34
CA PRO A 12 -16.88 0.23 5.94
C PRO A 12 -18.11 -0.67 5.72
N SER A 13 -19.26 -0.11 5.32
CA SER A 13 -20.47 -0.89 5.00
C SER A 13 -20.42 -1.46 3.57
N ASN A 14 -19.59 -0.90 2.69
CA ASN A 14 -19.41 -1.35 1.32
C ASN A 14 -18.50 -2.59 1.27
N PRO A 15 -18.99 -3.75 0.80
CA PRO A 15 -18.21 -4.99 0.77
C PRO A 15 -16.97 -4.91 -0.15
N GLU A 16 -17.02 -4.10 -1.22
CA GLU A 16 -15.86 -3.90 -2.10
C GLU A 16 -14.77 -3.09 -1.38
N HIS A 17 -15.14 -2.02 -0.66
CA HIS A 17 -14.21 -1.23 0.12
C HIS A 17 -13.58 -2.07 1.24
N ARG A 18 -14.39 -2.88 1.93
CA ARG A 18 -13.90 -3.83 2.94
C ARG A 18 -12.91 -4.85 2.38
N LYS A 19 -13.17 -5.38 1.18
CA LYS A 19 -12.25 -6.31 0.52
C LYS A 19 -10.91 -5.66 0.22
N ILE A 20 -10.89 -4.40 -0.24
CA ILE A 20 -9.68 -3.65 -0.51
C ILE A 20 -8.91 -3.40 0.80
N ALA A 21 -9.58 -2.90 1.85
CA ALA A 21 -8.96 -2.70 3.16
C ALA A 21 -8.34 -3.99 3.70
N HIS A 22 -9.09 -5.11 3.65
CA HIS A 22 -8.62 -6.40 4.11
C HIS A 22 -7.40 -6.92 3.33
N GLY A 23 -7.31 -6.67 2.02
CA GLY A 23 -6.12 -7.01 1.23
C GLY A 23 -4.88 -6.22 1.66
N ILE A 24 -5.04 -4.94 2.03
CA ILE A 24 -3.97 -4.10 2.57
C ILE A 24 -3.57 -4.60 3.98
N GLU A 25 -4.54 -4.85 4.85
CA GLU A 25 -4.36 -5.37 6.21
C GLU A 25 -3.56 -6.68 6.22
N LEU A 26 -3.92 -7.60 5.30
CA LEU A 26 -3.24 -8.89 5.16
C LEU A 26 -1.77 -8.71 4.75
N GLY A 27 -1.50 -7.81 3.82
CA GLY A 27 -0.15 -7.58 3.32
C GLY A 27 0.75 -6.83 4.28
N ASP A 28 0.19 -5.95 5.10
CA ASP A 28 0.91 -5.17 6.11
C ASP A 28 0.99 -5.89 7.47
N GLY A 29 0.27 -6.99 7.61
CA GLY A 29 0.24 -7.80 8.84
C GLY A 29 -0.44 -7.11 10.02
N ILE A 30 -1.35 -6.18 9.74
CA ILE A 30 -2.10 -5.44 10.77
C ILE A 30 -3.54 -5.93 10.87
N PRO A 31 -4.16 -5.88 12.07
CA PRO A 31 -5.50 -6.40 12.26
C PRO A 31 -6.59 -5.55 11.62
N GLU A 32 -6.37 -4.23 11.50
CA GLU A 32 -7.36 -3.30 10.94
C GLU A 32 -6.71 -1.99 10.51
N MET A 33 -7.03 -1.53 9.29
CA MET A 33 -6.66 -0.20 8.81
C MET A 33 -7.49 0.88 9.50
N ARG A 34 -6.82 1.96 9.91
CA ARG A 34 -7.48 3.11 10.55
C ARG A 34 -7.79 4.19 9.52
N SER A 35 -8.91 4.90 9.74
CA SER A 35 -9.26 6.04 8.92
C SER A 35 -8.51 7.30 9.37
N ILE A 36 -8.43 8.31 8.48
CA ILE A 36 -7.88 9.64 8.82
C ILE A 36 -8.63 10.24 10.02
N ALA A 37 -9.95 10.07 10.08
CA ALA A 37 -10.76 10.56 11.21
C ALA A 37 -10.39 9.88 12.54
N GLN A 38 -10.12 8.57 12.52
CA GLN A 38 -9.65 7.84 13.70
C GLN A 38 -8.24 8.28 14.12
N ALA A 39 -7.33 8.52 13.18
CA ALA A 39 -5.99 9.03 13.46
C ALA A 39 -6.05 10.43 14.11
N ARG A 40 -6.88 11.34 13.58
CA ARG A 40 -7.13 12.66 14.20
C ARG A 40 -7.68 12.54 15.64
N THR A 41 -8.63 11.65 15.84
CA THR A 41 -9.23 11.42 17.17
C THR A 41 -8.19 10.88 18.14
N ALA A 42 -7.37 9.92 17.71
CA ALA A 42 -6.30 9.36 18.55
C ALA A 42 -5.29 10.44 18.98
N LEU A 43 -4.84 11.29 18.07
CA LEU A 43 -3.93 12.40 18.38
C LEU A 43 -4.55 13.36 19.43
N LYS A 44 -5.80 13.75 19.24
CA LYS A 44 -6.51 14.65 20.18
C LYS A 44 -6.69 13.99 21.54
N THR A 45 -7.04 12.70 21.60
CA THR A 45 -7.27 11.96 22.85
C THR A 45 -6.03 11.91 23.73
N VAL A 46 -4.84 11.80 23.14
CA VAL A 46 -3.57 11.80 23.89
C VAL A 46 -3.00 13.20 24.13
N GLY A 47 -3.79 14.24 23.83
CA GLY A 47 -3.48 15.64 24.16
C GLY A 47 -2.65 16.39 23.11
N PHE A 48 -2.52 15.89 21.87
CA PHE A 48 -1.90 16.64 20.81
C PHE A 48 -2.85 17.65 20.17
N GLN A 49 -2.32 18.82 19.86
CA GLN A 49 -2.97 19.83 19.01
C GLN A 49 -2.44 19.69 17.60
N ILE A 50 -3.32 19.38 16.65
CA ILE A 50 -2.95 19.27 15.22
C ILE A 50 -2.81 20.68 14.68
N GLU A 51 -1.62 21.04 14.21
CA GLU A 51 -1.28 22.33 13.61
C GLU A 51 -1.41 22.31 12.08
N TYR A 52 -1.13 21.17 11.48
CA TYR A 52 -1.21 20.98 10.02
C TYR A 52 -1.46 19.51 9.69
N GLU A 53 -2.26 19.28 8.67
CA GLU A 53 -2.47 17.95 8.10
C GLU A 53 -2.68 18.03 6.59
N THR A 54 -2.16 17.05 5.87
CA THR A 54 -2.33 16.93 4.43
C THR A 54 -2.08 15.50 3.95
N ASP A 55 -2.75 15.11 2.88
CA ASP A 55 -2.42 13.88 2.15
C ASP A 55 -1.34 14.20 1.11
N LEU A 56 -0.12 13.73 1.36
CA LEU A 56 1.01 13.94 0.43
C LEU A 56 0.96 13.01 -0.79
N ALA A 57 0.10 12.00 -0.79
CA ALA A 57 -0.09 11.11 -1.93
C ALA A 57 -1.15 11.60 -2.91
N ASP A 58 -1.93 12.64 -2.57
CA ASP A 58 -2.95 13.26 -3.43
C ASP A 58 -2.74 14.78 -3.55
N GLN A 59 -1.55 15.19 -3.98
CA GLN A 59 -1.19 16.60 -4.21
C GLN A 59 -1.48 17.06 -5.66
N GLY A 60 -2.20 16.26 -6.44
CA GLY A 60 -2.45 16.54 -7.85
C GLY A 60 -1.30 16.15 -8.78
N ASP A 61 -0.43 15.26 -8.34
CA ASP A 61 0.67 14.74 -9.13
C ASP A 61 0.17 14.04 -10.39
N LYS A 62 0.87 14.27 -11.53
CA LYS A 62 0.56 13.63 -12.80
C LYS A 62 0.75 12.12 -12.77
N ILE A 63 1.63 11.63 -11.89
CA ILE A 63 1.98 10.23 -11.76
C ILE A 63 1.50 9.75 -10.39
N PRO A 64 0.57 8.79 -10.34
CA PRO A 64 0.04 8.30 -9.07
C PRO A 64 1.10 7.47 -8.33
N TRP A 65 1.13 7.56 -6.99
CA TRP A 65 2.09 6.86 -6.14
C TRP A 65 2.13 5.33 -6.36
N TYR A 66 1.03 4.74 -6.76
CA TYR A 66 0.89 3.27 -6.94
C TYR A 66 1.36 2.76 -8.31
N TYR A 67 1.85 3.64 -9.23
CA TYR A 67 2.24 3.21 -10.59
C TYR A 67 3.29 2.08 -10.62
N PRO A 68 4.26 1.99 -9.69
CA PRO A 68 5.23 0.90 -9.73
C PRO A 68 4.60 -0.45 -9.41
N LEU A 69 3.61 -0.47 -8.48
CA LEU A 69 2.85 -1.67 -8.10
C LEU A 69 1.92 -2.12 -9.22
N GLU A 70 1.40 -1.17 -10.00
CA GLU A 70 0.58 -1.42 -11.19
C GLU A 70 1.39 -2.02 -12.34
N GLY A 71 2.71 -1.84 -12.35
CA GLY A 71 3.59 -2.28 -13.43
C GLY A 71 3.44 -1.44 -14.70
N ASP A 72 3.04 -0.16 -14.59
CA ASP A 72 2.88 0.73 -15.74
C ASP A 72 4.23 1.29 -16.19
N ILE A 73 4.89 0.56 -17.10
CA ILE A 73 6.21 0.92 -17.66
C ILE A 73 6.22 2.27 -18.38
N ARG A 74 5.05 2.82 -18.74
CA ARG A 74 4.97 4.12 -19.44
C ARG A 74 5.19 5.30 -18.50
N LYS A 75 5.07 5.09 -17.19
CA LYS A 75 5.24 6.10 -16.15
C LYS A 75 6.62 6.06 -15.49
N VAL A 76 7.51 5.21 -15.98
CA VAL A 76 8.87 5.03 -15.46
C VAL A 76 9.67 6.32 -15.56
N GLN A 77 10.32 6.70 -14.45
CA GLN A 77 11.14 7.91 -14.35
C GLN A 77 12.64 7.61 -14.25
N THR A 78 13.00 6.44 -13.72
CA THR A 78 14.39 6.02 -13.51
C THR A 78 14.61 4.59 -14.00
N ALA A 79 15.89 4.22 -14.24
CA ALA A 79 16.24 2.85 -14.62
C ALA A 79 15.85 1.84 -13.52
N TRP A 80 15.84 2.24 -12.26
CA TRP A 80 15.42 1.39 -11.13
C TRP A 80 13.91 1.17 -11.14
N ASP A 81 13.14 2.20 -11.46
CA ASP A 81 11.68 2.08 -11.62
C ASP A 81 11.33 1.13 -12.77
N LEU A 82 12.11 1.16 -13.87
CA LEU A 82 11.90 0.24 -14.98
C LEU A 82 12.00 -1.22 -14.52
N PHE A 83 13.00 -1.56 -13.72
CA PHE A 83 13.13 -2.90 -13.16
C PHE A 83 11.97 -3.25 -12.22
N THR A 84 11.56 -2.32 -11.35
CA THR A 84 10.45 -2.51 -10.42
C THR A 84 9.13 -2.69 -11.17
N CYS A 85 8.82 -1.80 -12.13
CA CYS A 85 7.61 -1.90 -12.94
C CYS A 85 7.60 -3.18 -13.78
N TRP A 86 8.73 -3.56 -14.40
CA TRP A 86 8.83 -4.81 -15.15
C TRP A 86 8.51 -6.02 -14.27
N ARG A 87 9.09 -6.08 -13.08
CA ARG A 87 8.84 -7.17 -12.11
C ARG A 87 7.37 -7.28 -11.73
N MET A 88 6.63 -6.17 -11.73
CA MET A 88 5.20 -6.12 -11.42
C MET A 88 4.30 -6.43 -12.62
N THR A 89 4.83 -6.48 -13.85
CA THR A 89 4.08 -6.98 -15.02
C THR A 89 3.69 -8.45 -14.84
N TRP A 90 2.71 -8.92 -15.62
CA TRP A 90 2.32 -10.33 -15.64
C TRP A 90 3.51 -11.26 -15.86
N PHE A 91 4.34 -10.94 -16.86
CA PHE A 91 5.51 -11.75 -17.21
C PHE A 91 6.58 -11.69 -16.09
N GLY A 92 6.85 -10.51 -15.56
CA GLY A 92 7.79 -10.32 -14.45
C GLY A 92 7.37 -11.08 -13.19
N LYS A 93 6.08 -11.05 -12.84
CA LYS A 93 5.51 -11.84 -11.75
C LYS A 93 5.71 -13.34 -11.98
N LEU A 94 5.43 -13.84 -13.20
CA LEU A 94 5.63 -15.26 -13.54
C LEU A 94 7.09 -15.69 -13.37
N VAL A 95 8.03 -14.90 -13.92
CA VAL A 95 9.47 -15.19 -13.82
C VAL A 95 9.93 -15.18 -12.34
N THR A 96 9.57 -14.14 -11.61
CA THR A 96 9.98 -14.00 -10.19
C THR A 96 9.42 -15.13 -9.34
N GLN A 97 8.14 -15.46 -9.47
CA GLN A 97 7.50 -16.54 -8.70
C GLN A 97 8.09 -17.91 -9.05
N SER A 98 8.36 -18.17 -10.36
CA SER A 98 9.00 -19.42 -10.76
C SER A 98 10.42 -19.54 -10.20
N ALA A 99 11.18 -18.44 -10.20
CA ALA A 99 12.53 -18.41 -9.62
C ALA A 99 12.49 -18.66 -8.09
N VAL A 100 11.59 -17.98 -7.36
CA VAL A 100 11.42 -18.19 -5.92
C VAL A 100 11.05 -19.65 -5.61
N ARG A 101 10.12 -20.23 -6.38
CA ARG A 101 9.71 -21.62 -6.20
C ARG A 101 10.86 -22.60 -6.46
N ALA A 102 11.68 -22.35 -7.47
CA ALA A 102 12.87 -23.15 -7.75
C ALA A 102 13.91 -23.03 -6.61
N LEU A 103 14.17 -21.82 -6.12
CA LEU A 103 15.09 -21.57 -5.00
C LEU A 103 14.60 -22.22 -3.70
N GLU A 104 13.31 -22.26 -3.45
CA GLU A 104 12.71 -22.95 -2.32
C GLU A 104 12.84 -24.48 -2.48
N PHE A 105 12.61 -24.99 -3.69
CA PHE A 105 12.75 -26.42 -3.99
C PHE A 105 14.18 -26.93 -3.77
N VAL A 106 15.19 -26.17 -4.18
CA VAL A 106 16.61 -26.54 -3.98
C VAL A 106 17.14 -26.20 -2.56
N GLY A 107 16.30 -25.64 -1.69
CA GLY A 107 16.65 -25.33 -0.30
C GLY A 107 17.51 -24.08 -0.10
N ILE A 108 17.67 -23.23 -1.11
CA ILE A 108 18.36 -21.94 -1.02
C ILE A 108 17.47 -20.90 -0.33
N ALA A 109 16.19 -20.85 -0.70
CA ALA A 109 15.19 -20.03 -0.03
C ALA A 109 14.49 -20.83 1.08
N PRO A 110 14.14 -20.19 2.22
CA PRO A 110 13.36 -20.83 3.27
C PRO A 110 11.99 -21.32 2.77
N LYS A 111 11.48 -22.41 3.34
CA LYS A 111 10.12 -22.87 3.07
C LYS A 111 9.09 -21.80 3.44
N GLY A 112 8.10 -21.58 2.57
CA GLY A 112 7.05 -20.57 2.74
C GLY A 112 7.38 -19.23 2.09
N THR A 113 8.57 -19.04 1.50
CA THR A 113 8.93 -17.81 0.78
C THR A 113 7.98 -17.54 -0.38
N TYR A 114 7.55 -18.60 -1.08
CA TYR A 114 6.56 -18.50 -2.15
C TYR A 114 5.20 -18.02 -1.64
N ASP A 115 4.72 -18.55 -0.51
CA ASP A 115 3.41 -18.17 0.08
C ASP A 115 3.40 -16.73 0.54
N VAL A 116 4.51 -16.24 1.10
CA VAL A 116 4.70 -14.81 1.42
C VAL A 116 4.61 -13.96 0.15
N GLY A 117 5.23 -14.41 -0.95
CA GLY A 117 5.15 -13.73 -2.25
C GLY A 117 3.71 -13.62 -2.77
N GLU A 118 2.88 -14.63 -2.61
CA GLU A 118 1.45 -14.60 -2.98
C GLU A 118 0.66 -13.61 -2.09
N SER A 119 0.91 -13.59 -0.79
CA SER A 119 0.27 -12.63 0.12
C SER A 119 0.63 -11.18 -0.24
N LEU A 120 1.90 -10.91 -0.55
CA LEU A 120 2.36 -9.59 -1.00
C LEU A 120 1.75 -9.16 -2.34
N LYS A 121 1.46 -10.12 -3.23
CA LYS A 121 0.74 -9.83 -4.48
C LYS A 121 -0.69 -9.38 -4.22
N VAL A 122 -1.41 -10.07 -3.33
CA VAL A 122 -2.77 -9.66 -2.92
C VAL A 122 -2.74 -8.25 -2.33
N ALA A 123 -1.76 -7.94 -1.49
CA ALA A 123 -1.55 -6.62 -0.93
C ALA A 123 -1.28 -5.56 -2.01
N ALA A 124 -0.38 -5.84 -2.97
CA ALA A 124 -0.07 -4.92 -4.06
C ALA A 124 -1.31 -4.60 -4.91
N ASP A 125 -2.10 -5.63 -5.26
CA ASP A 125 -3.33 -5.46 -6.02
C ASP A 125 -4.38 -4.64 -5.22
N ALA A 126 -4.47 -4.83 -3.91
CA ALA A 126 -5.35 -4.07 -3.03
C ALA A 126 -4.89 -2.60 -2.88
N LEU A 127 -3.58 -2.35 -2.76
CA LEU A 127 -3.00 -0.99 -2.72
C LEU A 127 -3.29 -0.23 -4.02
N VAL A 128 -3.12 -0.86 -5.17
CA VAL A 128 -3.45 -0.27 -6.48
C VAL A 128 -4.95 0.05 -6.56
N ALA A 129 -5.81 -0.89 -6.15
CA ALA A 129 -7.26 -0.68 -6.15
C ALA A 129 -7.68 0.45 -5.19
N GLY A 130 -7.09 0.49 -3.99
CA GLY A 130 -7.31 1.54 -3.00
C GLY A 130 -6.87 2.91 -3.49
N GLY A 131 -5.70 3.00 -4.12
CA GLY A 131 -5.20 4.23 -4.70
C GLY A 131 -6.05 4.74 -5.88
N ARG A 132 -6.41 3.86 -6.81
CA ARG A 132 -7.28 4.21 -7.96
C ARG A 132 -8.65 4.75 -7.54
N LYS A 133 -9.22 4.17 -6.49
CA LYS A 133 -10.52 4.57 -5.95
C LYS A 133 -10.43 5.69 -4.90
N LYS A 134 -9.22 6.15 -4.61
CA LYS A 134 -8.95 7.14 -3.55
C LYS A 134 -9.50 6.72 -2.17
N LEU A 135 -9.51 5.42 -1.89
CA LEU A 135 -9.96 4.87 -0.60
C LEU A 135 -8.85 4.79 0.44
N PHE A 136 -7.60 4.84 -0.01
CA PHE A 136 -6.41 4.64 0.81
C PHE A 136 -5.32 5.65 0.42
N THR A 137 -4.62 6.14 1.43
CA THR A 137 -3.39 6.93 1.28
C THR A 137 -2.24 6.34 2.09
N PRO A 138 -1.04 6.17 1.49
CA PRO A 138 0.16 5.76 2.22
C PRO A 138 0.89 6.93 2.89
N MET A 139 0.44 8.18 2.68
CA MET A 139 1.22 9.36 3.04
C MET A 139 0.37 10.45 3.70
N MET A 140 -0.55 10.05 4.61
CA MET A 140 -1.24 11.05 5.42
C MET A 140 -0.26 11.66 6.42
N PHE A 141 -0.04 12.96 6.29
CA PHE A 141 0.95 13.70 7.07
C PHE A 141 0.27 14.57 8.13
N PHE A 142 0.74 14.47 9.37
CA PHE A 142 0.29 15.28 10.48
C PHE A 142 1.47 15.99 11.14
N VAL A 143 1.30 17.29 11.41
CA VAL A 143 2.13 18.06 12.34
C VAL A 143 1.28 18.36 13.56
N ALA A 144 1.72 17.89 14.71
CA ALA A 144 1.00 18.08 15.96
C ALA A 144 1.96 18.42 17.09
N ARG A 145 1.53 19.30 17.99
CA ARG A 145 2.28 19.71 19.17
C ARG A 145 1.57 19.20 20.43
N LYS A 146 2.35 18.72 21.36
CA LYS A 146 1.88 18.46 22.70
C LYS A 146 2.18 19.68 23.55
N PRO A 147 1.14 20.38 24.09
CA PRO A 147 1.33 21.55 24.95
C PRO A 147 2.01 21.21 26.28
#